data_1b5000212ae615360936da8e940466f5
#
_entry.id   1b5000212ae615360936da8e940466f5
#
_cell.length_a   1.000
_cell.length_b   1.000
_cell.length_c   1.000
_cell.angle_alpha   90.00
_cell.angle_beta   90.00
_cell.angle_gamma   90.00
#
_symmetry.space_group_name_H-M   'P 1'
#
loop_
_entity.id
_entity.type
_entity.pdbx_description
1 polymer ?
#
loop_
_entity_poly.entity_id
_entity_poly.type
_entity_poly.pdbx_seq_one_letter_code
_entity_poly.pdbx_strand_id
1 'polypeptide(L)'
;MKICCMILHANKMIKNDRPTERGFRTVGKKMLFVFNPKAGKGKIKTHLLDIIDVFSSHDYEITVRSTQAPRDAYEKAKEYADKVDLIVCSGGDGTLDEVVTGIMEKESQVPIGYIPAGSTNDFANSLFMPKNMVKAAEMIMEEELYHCDIGRFNQQTF
;
A
#
# COMPACT_ATOMS: atom_id res chain seq x y z
N MET A 1 -14.49 -9.30 -10.97
CA MET A 1 -13.19 -9.98 -10.80
C MET A 1 -12.73 -9.69 -9.38
N LYS A 2 -12.42 -10.72 -8.59
CA LYS A 2 -11.93 -10.51 -7.21
C LYS A 2 -10.45 -10.20 -7.27
N ILE A 3 -10.05 -9.05 -6.76
CA ILE A 3 -8.65 -8.71 -6.56
C ILE A 3 -8.37 -8.78 -5.07
N CYS A 4 -7.29 -9.46 -4.71
CA CYS A 4 -6.79 -9.46 -3.35
C CYS A 4 -6.33 -8.04 -3.02
N CYS A 5 -7.11 -7.35 -2.24
CA CYS A 5 -6.84 -5.98 -1.85
C CYS A 5 -6.87 -5.83 -0.36
N MET A 6 -5.86 -5.19 0.13
CA MET A 6 -5.79 -4.47 1.38
C MET A 6 -5.69 -5.26 2.68
N ILE A 7 -4.66 -4.88 3.35
CA ILE A 7 -4.35 -5.22 4.72
C ILE A 7 -5.18 -4.34 5.64
N LEU A 8 -6.12 -4.94 6.37
CA LEU A 8 -6.94 -4.28 7.37
C LEU A 8 -7.03 -5.10 8.66
N HIS A 9 -7.07 -4.39 9.75
CA HIS A 9 -7.10 -4.94 11.10
C HIS A 9 -8.46 -5.55 11.46
N ALA A 10 -8.47 -6.84 11.80
CA ALA A 10 -9.50 -7.44 12.63
C ALA A 10 -8.85 -7.87 13.95
N ASN A 11 -9.37 -7.29 15.01
CA ASN A 11 -8.91 -7.42 16.40
C ASN A 11 -8.84 -8.90 16.85
N LYS A 12 -7.66 -9.51 16.86
CA LYS A 12 -7.43 -10.70 17.69
C LYS A 12 -5.95 -10.90 18.03
N MET A 13 -5.67 -10.85 19.32
CA MET A 13 -4.38 -11.26 19.91
C MET A 13 -4.06 -12.71 19.53
N ILE A 14 -2.96 -12.92 18.83
CA ILE A 14 -2.19 -14.15 18.91
C ILE A 14 -0.71 -13.77 18.86
N LYS A 15 -0.06 -13.89 20.00
CA LYS A 15 1.40 -13.87 20.09
C LYS A 15 1.93 -15.10 19.37
N ASN A 16 2.80 -14.91 18.40
CA ASN A 16 3.68 -15.97 17.95
C ASN A 16 5.13 -15.45 18.02
N ASP A 17 5.77 -15.83 19.12
CA ASP A 17 7.21 -15.78 19.26
C ASP A 17 7.83 -16.73 18.23
N ARG A 18 8.58 -16.19 17.27
CA ARG A 18 9.52 -17.00 16.49
C ARG A 18 10.93 -16.73 17.00
N PRO A 19 11.71 -17.80 17.27
CA PRO A 19 13.08 -17.66 17.72
C PRO A 19 13.94 -17.08 16.59
N THR A 20 14.77 -16.10 16.92
CA THR A 20 15.84 -15.59 16.09
C THR A 20 16.92 -16.66 15.92
N GLU A 21 16.92 -17.38 14.82
CA GLU A 21 18.11 -18.12 14.38
C GLU A 21 18.97 -17.20 13.51
N ARG A 22 20.13 -16.86 14.02
CA ARG A 22 21.19 -16.20 13.27
C ARG A 22 21.73 -17.15 12.20
N GLY A 23 21.63 -16.73 10.94
CA GLY A 23 22.45 -17.28 9.89
C GLY A 23 21.67 -17.83 8.69
N PHE A 24 21.05 -16.97 7.97
CA PHE A 24 20.84 -16.97 6.50
C PHE A 24 20.14 -15.66 6.18
N ARG A 25 20.69 -14.84 5.29
CA ARG A 25 19.94 -13.70 4.73
C ARG A 25 18.76 -14.30 3.98
N THR A 26 17.61 -14.33 4.61
CA THR A 26 16.35 -14.46 3.88
C THR A 26 16.31 -13.32 2.88
N VAL A 27 16.06 -13.62 1.61
CA VAL A 27 15.81 -12.59 0.61
C VAL A 27 14.63 -11.78 1.14
N GLY A 28 14.86 -10.53 1.53
CA GLY A 28 13.84 -9.66 2.12
C GLY A 28 12.67 -9.53 1.15
N LYS A 29 11.45 -9.42 1.67
CA LYS A 29 10.26 -9.14 0.86
C LYS A 29 10.46 -7.81 0.13
N LYS A 30 10.03 -7.72 -1.13
CA LYS A 30 10.15 -6.51 -1.94
C LYS A 30 8.89 -5.68 -1.89
N MET A 31 9.03 -4.38 -1.73
CA MET A 31 7.93 -3.43 -1.69
C MET A 31 8.14 -2.29 -2.67
N LEU A 32 7.07 -1.92 -3.39
CA LEU A 32 6.96 -0.62 -4.02
C LEU A 32 6.18 0.31 -3.09
N PHE A 33 6.78 1.43 -2.70
CA PHE A 33 6.08 2.53 -2.04
C PHE A 33 5.93 3.70 -3.00
N VAL A 34 4.73 3.89 -3.55
CA VAL A 34 4.39 5.00 -4.45
C VAL A 34 3.55 6.04 -3.71
N PHE A 35 3.90 7.33 -3.82
CA PHE A 35 3.17 8.37 -3.12
C PHE A 35 2.98 9.64 -3.96
N ASN A 36 1.85 10.31 -3.74
CA ASN A 36 1.59 11.63 -4.32
C ASN A 36 2.08 12.73 -3.36
N PRO A 37 3.17 13.44 -3.69
CA PRO A 37 3.76 14.45 -2.81
C PRO A 37 2.90 15.70 -2.62
N LYS A 38 1.83 15.86 -3.41
CA LYS A 38 0.90 17.00 -3.37
C LYS A 38 -0.40 16.69 -2.62
N ALA A 39 -0.69 15.40 -2.35
CA ALA A 39 -1.91 15.00 -1.66
C ALA A 39 -2.00 15.62 -0.26
N GLY A 40 -3.20 16.05 0.14
CA GLY A 40 -3.47 16.54 1.50
C GLY A 40 -2.53 17.64 1.98
N LYS A 41 -2.19 18.60 1.13
CA LYS A 41 -1.25 19.70 1.41
C LYS A 41 0.20 19.21 1.62
N GLY A 42 0.56 18.04 1.09
CA GLY A 42 1.92 17.51 1.12
C GLY A 42 2.36 16.94 2.47
N LYS A 43 1.43 16.55 3.34
CA LYS A 43 1.71 16.01 4.67
C LYS A 43 2.64 14.78 4.65
N ILE A 44 2.64 14.01 3.56
CA ILE A 44 3.53 12.85 3.43
C ILE A 44 5.01 13.21 3.65
N LYS A 45 5.42 14.42 3.29
CA LYS A 45 6.82 14.86 3.39
C LYS A 45 7.34 14.87 4.84
N THR A 46 6.47 15.14 5.80
CA THR A 46 6.84 15.15 7.23
C THR A 46 6.86 13.79 7.88
N HIS A 47 6.21 12.79 7.27
CA HIS A 47 6.10 11.44 7.81
C HIS A 47 6.84 10.39 6.99
N LEU A 48 7.49 10.80 5.89
CA LEU A 48 8.07 9.86 4.93
C LEU A 48 9.12 8.95 5.56
N LEU A 49 10.02 9.52 6.37
CA LEU A 49 11.07 8.75 7.02
C LEU A 49 10.48 7.78 8.06
N ASP A 50 9.55 8.24 8.90
CA ASP A 50 8.90 7.39 9.90
C ASP A 50 8.18 6.20 9.23
N ILE A 51 7.53 6.43 8.09
CA ILE A 51 6.86 5.38 7.31
C ILE A 51 7.87 4.39 6.73
N ILE A 52 8.98 4.88 6.19
CA ILE A 52 10.05 4.01 5.67
C ILE A 52 10.66 3.17 6.80
N ASP A 53 10.85 3.74 7.99
CA ASP A 53 11.38 3.02 9.14
C ASP A 53 10.44 1.90 9.59
N VAL A 54 9.12 2.13 9.58
CA VAL A 54 8.12 1.08 9.84
C VAL A 54 8.30 -0.08 8.88
N PHE A 55 8.38 0.17 7.58
CA PHE A 55 8.51 -0.89 6.58
C PHE A 55 9.87 -1.60 6.62
N SER A 56 10.95 -0.85 6.84
CA SER A 56 12.30 -1.39 6.96
C SER A 56 12.45 -2.30 8.19
N SER A 57 11.77 -1.97 9.30
CA SER A 57 11.77 -2.79 10.51
C SER A 57 11.06 -4.14 10.34
N HIS A 58 10.28 -4.31 9.28
CA HIS A 58 9.58 -5.55 8.90
C HIS A 58 10.25 -6.30 7.72
N ASP A 59 11.55 -6.11 7.54
CA ASP A 59 12.39 -6.80 6.54
C ASP A 59 11.99 -6.56 5.08
N TYR A 60 11.37 -5.41 4.76
CA TYR A 60 11.09 -5.03 3.39
C TYR A 60 12.26 -4.30 2.71
N GLU A 61 12.63 -4.76 1.51
CA GLU A 61 13.44 -3.98 0.56
C GLU A 61 12.51 -3.01 -0.19
N ILE A 62 12.64 -1.71 0.07
CA ILE A 62 11.67 -0.69 -0.35
C ILE A 62 12.15 0.06 -1.57
N THR A 63 11.41 0.00 -2.66
CA THR A 63 11.54 0.91 -3.79
C THR A 63 10.58 2.08 -3.63
N VAL A 64 11.10 3.28 -3.39
CA VAL A 64 10.29 4.49 -3.17
C VAL A 64 10.14 5.27 -4.48
N ARG A 65 8.91 5.65 -4.83
CA ARG A 65 8.58 6.46 -6.02
C ARG A 65 7.59 7.57 -5.67
N SER A 66 7.94 8.81 -5.97
CA SER A 66 7.00 9.93 -5.93
C SER A 66 6.35 10.14 -7.30
N THR A 67 5.04 10.39 -7.33
CA THR A 67 4.36 10.75 -8.59
C THR A 67 4.72 12.18 -8.99
N GLN A 68 4.90 12.39 -10.29
CA GLN A 68 5.23 13.69 -10.88
C GLN A 68 4.08 14.23 -11.77
N ALA A 69 3.27 13.35 -12.33
CA ALA A 69 2.19 13.66 -13.24
C ALA A 69 0.97 12.75 -12.99
N PRO A 70 -0.20 13.10 -13.52
CA PRO A 70 -1.35 12.19 -13.56
C PRO A 70 -0.97 10.87 -14.24
N ARG A 71 -1.49 9.76 -13.74
CA ARG A 71 -1.23 8.38 -14.15
C ARG A 71 0.16 7.83 -13.80
N ASP A 72 1.04 8.58 -13.14
CA ASP A 72 2.34 8.04 -12.71
C ASP A 72 2.18 6.87 -11.73
N ALA A 73 1.20 6.93 -10.82
CA ALA A 73 0.95 5.84 -9.88
C ALA A 73 0.46 4.58 -10.60
N TYR A 74 -0.38 4.73 -11.64
CA TYR A 74 -0.81 3.65 -12.51
C TYR A 74 0.38 2.99 -13.24
N GLU A 75 1.24 3.79 -13.90
CA GLU A 75 2.39 3.25 -14.64
C GLU A 75 3.37 2.52 -13.70
N LYS A 76 3.61 3.07 -12.50
CA LYS A 76 4.48 2.43 -11.52
C LYS A 76 3.86 1.14 -10.95
N ALA A 77 2.59 1.15 -10.62
CA ALA A 77 1.91 -0.05 -10.17
C ALA A 77 1.95 -1.15 -11.23
N LYS A 78 1.65 -0.82 -12.48
CA LYS A 78 1.71 -1.74 -13.62
C LYS A 78 3.13 -2.30 -13.86
N GLU A 79 4.16 -1.45 -13.75
CA GLU A 79 5.57 -1.84 -13.92
C GLU A 79 6.02 -2.84 -12.85
N TYR A 80 5.58 -2.66 -11.61
CA TYR A 80 6.08 -3.39 -10.44
C TYR A 80 5.17 -4.53 -9.98
N ALA A 81 3.95 -4.65 -10.49
CA ALA A 81 2.95 -5.61 -10.03
C ALA A 81 3.43 -7.07 -9.93
N ASP A 82 4.35 -7.48 -10.83
CA ASP A 82 4.91 -8.84 -10.84
C ASP A 82 6.35 -8.91 -10.29
N LYS A 83 6.86 -7.81 -9.73
CA LYS A 83 8.25 -7.70 -9.28
C LYS A 83 8.39 -7.54 -7.77
N VAL A 84 7.27 -7.30 -7.08
CA VAL A 84 7.25 -7.02 -5.64
C VAL A 84 6.18 -7.86 -4.94
N ASP A 85 6.36 -8.03 -3.64
CA ASP A 85 5.46 -8.80 -2.78
C ASP A 85 4.32 -7.93 -2.21
N LEU A 86 4.50 -6.60 -2.25
CA LEU A 86 3.52 -5.62 -1.74
C LEU A 86 3.68 -4.29 -2.49
N ILE A 87 2.56 -3.68 -2.88
CA ILE A 87 2.53 -2.29 -3.34
C ILE A 87 1.83 -1.44 -2.29
N VAL A 88 2.53 -0.46 -1.73
CA VAL A 88 1.94 0.53 -0.84
C VAL A 88 1.76 1.83 -1.61
N CYS A 89 0.56 2.42 -1.54
CA CYS A 89 0.32 3.74 -2.09
C CYS A 89 -0.09 4.74 -1.01
N SER A 90 0.41 5.98 -1.12
CA SER A 90 -0.04 7.09 -0.29
C SER A 90 -0.52 8.25 -1.15
N GLY A 91 -1.78 8.63 -0.93
CA GLY A 91 -2.44 9.67 -1.71
C GLY A 91 -3.90 9.81 -1.34
N GLY A 92 -4.69 10.44 -2.20
CA GLY A 92 -6.15 10.42 -2.15
C GLY A 92 -6.71 9.24 -2.94
N ASP A 93 -8.05 9.18 -3.02
CA ASP A 93 -8.77 8.10 -3.71
C ASP A 93 -8.35 7.96 -5.19
N GLY A 94 -8.06 9.07 -5.87
CA GLY A 94 -7.53 9.04 -7.25
C GLY A 94 -6.16 8.37 -7.39
N THR A 95 -5.27 8.51 -6.40
CA THR A 95 -3.97 7.80 -6.41
C THR A 95 -4.17 6.30 -6.18
N LEU A 96 -5.09 5.93 -5.30
CA LEU A 96 -5.46 4.55 -5.07
C LEU A 96 -6.07 3.92 -6.33
N ASP A 97 -7.00 4.62 -6.99
CA ASP A 97 -7.63 4.18 -8.24
C ASP A 97 -6.60 3.94 -9.36
N GLU A 98 -5.62 4.83 -9.53
CA GLU A 98 -4.52 4.64 -10.46
C GLU A 98 -3.73 3.36 -10.17
N VAL A 99 -3.38 3.09 -8.90
CA VAL A 99 -2.63 1.89 -8.50
C VAL A 99 -3.45 0.64 -8.76
N VAL A 100 -4.70 0.61 -8.34
CA VAL A 100 -5.62 -0.51 -8.55
C VAL A 100 -5.76 -0.81 -10.04
N THR A 101 -5.99 0.21 -10.87
CA THR A 101 -6.13 0.06 -12.32
C THR A 101 -4.87 -0.54 -12.95
N GLY A 102 -3.69 -0.08 -12.54
CA GLY A 102 -2.40 -0.59 -13.03
C GLY A 102 -2.18 -2.06 -12.72
N ILE A 103 -2.52 -2.49 -11.51
CA ILE A 103 -2.42 -3.90 -11.07
C ILE A 103 -3.43 -4.76 -11.83
N MET A 104 -4.67 -4.26 -12.00
CA MET A 104 -5.72 -4.98 -12.72
C MET A 104 -5.38 -5.22 -14.19
N GLU A 105 -4.76 -4.27 -14.87
CA GLU A 105 -4.33 -4.47 -16.25
C GLU A 105 -3.24 -5.52 -16.40
N LYS A 106 -2.45 -5.74 -15.35
CA LYS A 106 -1.45 -6.80 -15.29
C LYS A 106 -2.03 -8.14 -14.88
N GLU A 107 -3.31 -8.19 -14.48
CA GLU A 107 -3.94 -9.37 -13.90
C GLU A 107 -3.16 -9.93 -12.68
N SER A 108 -2.37 -9.07 -12.02
CA SER A 108 -1.56 -9.42 -10.86
C SER A 108 -2.43 -9.57 -9.61
N GLN A 109 -1.97 -10.40 -8.68
CA GLN A 109 -2.60 -10.60 -7.37
C GLN A 109 -1.78 -9.97 -6.24
N VAL A 110 -0.84 -9.06 -6.58
CA VAL A 110 -0.04 -8.37 -5.57
C VAL A 110 -0.94 -7.59 -4.61
N PRO A 111 -0.77 -7.75 -3.29
CA PRO A 111 -1.56 -7.02 -2.32
C PRO A 111 -1.23 -5.52 -2.35
N ILE A 112 -2.22 -4.72 -1.94
CA ILE A 112 -2.11 -3.26 -1.87
C ILE A 112 -2.22 -2.80 -0.42
N GLY A 113 -1.25 -2.03 0.06
CA GLY A 113 -1.36 -1.22 1.26
C GLY A 113 -1.76 0.21 0.91
N TYR A 114 -2.66 0.82 1.68
CA TYR A 114 -3.10 2.19 1.45
C TYR A 114 -2.84 3.09 2.65
N ILE A 115 -2.15 4.20 2.45
CA ILE A 115 -1.92 5.26 3.44
C ILE A 115 -2.71 6.50 2.98
N PRO A 116 -3.85 6.81 3.62
CA PRO A 116 -4.70 7.93 3.21
C PRO A 116 -3.99 9.26 3.44
N ALA A 117 -3.80 10.03 2.36
CA ALA A 117 -3.16 11.35 2.39
C ALA A 117 -3.99 12.44 1.72
N GLY A 118 -5.09 12.10 1.08
CA GLY A 118 -6.01 13.05 0.45
C GLY A 118 -6.86 13.84 1.45
N SER A 119 -7.72 14.69 0.93
CA SER A 119 -8.63 15.52 1.74
C SER A 119 -9.87 14.74 2.20
N THR A 120 -10.44 13.90 1.35
CA THR A 120 -11.68 13.16 1.59
C THR A 120 -11.39 11.74 2.05
N ASN A 121 -10.63 10.97 1.24
CA ASN A 121 -10.25 9.57 1.50
C ASN A 121 -11.47 8.69 1.81
N ASP A 122 -12.47 8.70 0.93
CA ASP A 122 -13.75 8.01 1.14
C ASP A 122 -13.54 6.52 1.34
N PHE A 123 -12.64 5.91 0.57
CA PHE A 123 -12.31 4.52 0.71
C PHE A 123 -11.72 4.20 2.10
N ALA A 124 -10.74 4.98 2.57
CA ALA A 124 -10.15 4.78 3.90
C ALA A 124 -11.17 4.98 5.04
N ASN A 125 -12.08 5.96 4.88
CA ASN A 125 -13.14 6.21 5.86
C ASN A 125 -14.12 5.04 5.95
N SER A 126 -14.50 4.43 4.81
CA SER A 126 -15.40 3.26 4.77
C SER A 126 -14.81 2.03 5.47
N LEU A 127 -13.50 1.94 5.53
CA LEU A 127 -12.74 0.85 6.16
C LEU A 127 -12.19 1.22 7.55
N PHE A 128 -12.58 2.35 8.10
CA PHE A 128 -12.15 2.85 9.41
C PHE A 128 -10.62 2.95 9.56
N MET A 129 -9.92 3.23 8.47
CA MET A 129 -8.46 3.33 8.48
C MET A 129 -7.95 4.51 9.31
N PRO A 130 -6.79 4.38 9.97
CA PRO A 130 -6.20 5.47 10.73
C PRO A 130 -5.93 6.70 9.86
N LYS A 131 -6.30 7.89 10.34
CA LYS A 131 -5.95 9.16 9.69
C LYS A 131 -4.48 9.53 9.87
N ASN A 132 -3.81 8.96 10.86
CA ASN A 132 -2.38 9.10 11.07
C ASN A 132 -1.64 8.17 10.11
N MET A 133 -0.75 8.75 9.29
CA MET A 133 -0.08 8.03 8.21
C MET A 133 0.89 6.96 8.70
N VAL A 134 1.57 7.20 9.83
CA VAL A 134 2.49 6.22 10.43
C VAL A 134 1.68 5.05 10.99
N LYS A 135 0.57 5.32 11.70
CA LYS A 135 -0.33 4.26 12.17
C LYS A 135 -0.96 3.46 11.03
N ALA A 136 -1.25 4.09 9.90
CA ALA A 136 -1.71 3.37 8.71
C ALA A 136 -0.61 2.45 8.15
N ALA A 137 0.66 2.89 8.18
CA ALA A 137 1.79 2.06 7.79
C ALA A 137 2.01 0.88 8.75
N GLU A 138 1.93 1.12 10.06
CA GLU A 138 1.98 0.06 11.09
C GLU A 138 0.88 -0.99 10.87
N MET A 139 -0.34 -0.53 10.62
CA MET A 139 -1.49 -1.39 10.34
C MET A 139 -1.30 -2.26 9.09
N ILE A 140 -0.65 -1.72 8.04
CA ILE A 140 -0.31 -2.48 6.83
C ILE A 140 0.67 -3.62 7.19
N MET A 141 1.57 -3.42 8.12
CA MET A 141 2.55 -4.43 8.54
C MET A 141 1.97 -5.54 9.44
N GLU A 142 0.78 -5.36 9.99
CA GLU A 142 0.05 -6.41 10.71
C GLU A 142 -0.46 -7.54 9.78
N GLU A 143 -0.35 -7.36 8.47
CA GLU A 143 -0.54 -8.35 7.39
C GLU A 143 -1.90 -9.08 7.38
N GLU A 144 -2.97 -8.46 7.84
CA GLU A 144 -4.33 -9.00 7.63
C GLU A 144 -4.89 -8.55 6.26
N LEU A 145 -5.11 -9.51 5.37
CA LEU A 145 -5.63 -9.26 4.03
C LEU A 145 -7.16 -9.11 4.03
N TYR A 146 -7.63 -8.01 3.53
CA TYR A 146 -9.05 -7.78 3.25
C TYR A 146 -9.32 -7.90 1.74
N HIS A 147 -10.27 -8.73 1.37
CA HIS A 147 -10.68 -8.90 -0.03
C HIS A 147 -11.80 -7.91 -0.38
N CYS A 148 -11.50 -6.99 -1.29
CA CYS A 148 -12.50 -6.08 -1.84
C CYS A 148 -12.96 -6.54 -3.22
N ASP A 149 -14.25 -6.40 -3.48
CA ASP A 149 -14.78 -6.47 -4.84
C ASP A 149 -14.59 -5.10 -5.50
N ILE A 150 -14.00 -5.08 -6.68
CA ILE A 150 -13.78 -3.87 -7.46
C ILE A 150 -14.74 -3.85 -8.62
N GLY A 151 -15.54 -2.81 -8.72
CA GLY A 151 -16.38 -2.54 -9.86
C GLY A 151 -15.55 -2.10 -11.07
N ARG A 152 -15.87 -2.63 -12.25
CA ARG A 152 -15.28 -2.19 -13.51
C ARG A 152 -16.38 -1.83 -14.48
N PHE A 153 -16.36 -0.60 -14.96
CA PHE A 153 -17.23 -0.15 -16.03
C PHE A 153 -16.37 0.37 -17.21
N ASN A 154 -16.45 -0.28 -18.36
CA ASN A 154 -15.54 -0.08 -19.49
C ASN A 154 -14.07 -0.31 -19.08
N GLN A 155 -13.25 0.75 -19.13
CA GLN A 155 -11.83 0.70 -18.74
C GLN A 155 -11.56 1.44 -17.42
N GLN A 156 -12.60 1.88 -16.72
CA GLN A 156 -12.48 2.54 -15.41
C GLN A 156 -12.87 1.60 -14.28
N THR A 157 -12.08 1.65 -13.21
CA THR A 157 -12.35 0.99 -11.92
C THR A 157 -13.02 1.96 -10.95
N PHE A 158 -13.81 1.47 -10.02
CA PHE A 158 -14.43 2.26 -8.95
C PHE A 158 -14.74 1.38 -7.73
#